data_e9399754f3f3a5f8f98e5d2f7174e03e
#
_entry.id   e9399754f3f3a5f8f98e5d2f7174e03e
#
_cell.length_a   1.000
_cell.length_b   1.000
_cell.length_c   1.000
_cell.angle_alpha   90.00
_cell.angle_beta   90.00
_cell.angle_gamma   90.00
#
_symmetry.space_group_name_H-M   'P 1'
#
loop_
_entity.id
_entity.type
_entity.pdbx_description
1 polymer ?
#
loop_
_entity_poly.entity_id
_entity_poly.type
_entity_poly.pdbx_seq_one_letter_code
_entity_poly.pdbx_strand_id
1 'polypeptide(L)'
;MTKNDLIDCHERIKPFIHNTPVLTSKLINDLTGADIYFKCENFQKTGAFKMRGVANAILKLSDEQKNNGVVTHSSGNHGQALSLAAKKIGIKAYIIMPFNAPEIKKAAVKSYGGQLIECESNLIAREEAARTIVNSQGATFIHPSNN
;
A
#
# COMPACT_ATOMS: atom_id res chain seq x y z
N MET A 1 2.37 -12.10 -16.91
CA MET A 1 2.57 -10.63 -16.88
C MET A 1 3.48 -10.27 -18.04
N THR A 2 2.98 -9.47 -18.96
CA THR A 2 3.68 -9.03 -20.17
C THR A 2 4.19 -7.59 -20.00
N LYS A 3 4.99 -7.09 -20.96
CA LYS A 3 5.40 -5.68 -20.99
C LYS A 3 4.18 -4.74 -21.10
N ASN A 4 3.17 -5.12 -21.87
CA ASN A 4 1.95 -4.31 -22.03
C ASN A 4 1.17 -4.23 -20.73
N ASP A 5 1.06 -5.31 -19.95
CA ASP A 5 0.41 -5.28 -18.62
C ASP A 5 1.08 -4.27 -17.69
N LEU A 6 2.42 -4.13 -17.77
CA LEU A 6 3.17 -3.16 -16.98
C LEU A 6 2.93 -1.72 -17.43
N ILE A 7 2.87 -1.49 -18.75
CA ILE A 7 2.56 -0.17 -19.33
C ILE A 7 1.14 0.26 -18.92
N ASP A 8 0.15 -0.61 -19.10
CA ASP A 8 -1.24 -0.35 -18.75
C ASP A 8 -1.41 -0.07 -17.25
N CYS A 9 -0.68 -0.85 -16.41
CA CYS A 9 -0.62 -0.59 -14.98
C CYS A 9 -0.05 0.80 -14.69
N HIS A 10 1.09 1.16 -15.32
CA HIS A 10 1.74 2.44 -15.13
C HIS A 10 0.82 3.61 -15.50
N GLU A 11 0.20 3.57 -16.66
CA GLU A 11 -0.74 4.64 -17.10
C GLU A 11 -1.93 4.78 -16.14
N ARG A 12 -2.47 3.66 -15.64
CA ARG A 12 -3.56 3.67 -14.65
C ARG A 12 -3.16 4.35 -13.34
N ILE A 13 -1.96 4.07 -12.82
CA ILE A 13 -1.54 4.58 -11.50
C ILE A 13 -0.82 5.92 -11.56
N LYS A 14 -0.41 6.39 -12.72
CA LYS A 14 0.40 7.60 -12.94
C LYS A 14 -0.10 8.85 -12.19
N PRO A 15 -1.42 9.14 -12.10
CA PRO A 15 -1.93 10.27 -11.31
C PRO A 15 -1.75 10.11 -9.80
N PHE A 16 -1.52 8.89 -9.33
CA PHE A 16 -1.48 8.53 -7.91
C PHE A 16 -0.07 8.44 -7.35
N ILE A 17 0.95 8.40 -8.19
CA ILE A 17 2.34 8.14 -7.80
C ILE A 17 3.26 9.34 -8.11
N HIS A 18 4.47 9.31 -7.55
CA HIS A 18 5.56 10.17 -8.00
C HIS A 18 6.38 9.46 -9.07
N ASN A 19 6.87 10.21 -10.06
CA ASN A 19 7.92 9.73 -10.95
C ASN A 19 9.25 9.84 -10.20
N THR A 20 9.63 8.77 -9.50
CA THR A 20 10.84 8.75 -8.67
C THR A 20 12.10 8.73 -9.52
N PRO A 21 13.20 9.40 -9.11
CA PRO A 21 14.43 9.42 -9.87
C PRO A 21 15.11 8.04 -9.88
N VAL A 22 15.98 7.86 -10.87
CA VAL A 22 16.97 6.78 -10.90
C VAL A 22 18.33 7.40 -10.72
N LEU A 23 19.06 6.98 -9.71
CA LEU A 23 20.40 7.49 -9.38
C LEU A 23 21.45 6.41 -9.56
N THR A 24 22.70 6.83 -9.75
CA THR A 24 23.89 5.96 -9.75
C THR A 24 24.89 6.45 -8.71
N SER A 25 25.85 5.63 -8.36
CA SER A 25 26.96 6.00 -7.49
C SER A 25 28.28 5.47 -8.06
N LYS A 26 29.16 6.40 -8.42
CA LYS A 26 30.50 6.02 -8.93
C LYS A 26 31.25 5.13 -7.94
N LEU A 27 31.23 5.48 -6.66
CA LEU A 27 31.90 4.69 -5.61
C LEU A 27 31.37 3.25 -5.56
N ILE A 28 30.05 3.06 -5.62
CA ILE A 28 29.44 1.72 -5.57
C ILE A 28 29.77 0.96 -6.86
N ASN A 29 29.72 1.61 -8.01
CA ASN A 29 30.10 0.98 -9.27
C ASN A 29 31.56 0.52 -9.27
N ASP A 30 32.47 1.38 -8.81
CA ASP A 30 33.90 1.04 -8.68
C ASP A 30 34.14 -0.14 -7.71
N LEU A 31 33.42 -0.17 -6.58
CA LEU A 31 33.53 -1.26 -5.60
C LEU A 31 32.97 -2.60 -6.09
N THR A 32 31.93 -2.56 -6.93
CA THR A 32 31.22 -3.78 -7.38
C THR A 32 31.65 -4.26 -8.76
N GLY A 33 32.32 -3.42 -9.52
CA GLY A 33 32.65 -3.69 -10.93
C GLY A 33 31.44 -3.75 -11.86
N ALA A 34 30.32 -3.11 -11.47
CA ALA A 34 29.06 -3.13 -12.21
C ALA A 34 28.42 -1.74 -12.29
N ASP A 35 27.64 -1.48 -13.33
CA ASP A 35 26.80 -0.28 -13.44
C ASP A 35 25.49 -0.49 -12.66
N ILE A 36 25.38 0.12 -11.48
CA ILE A 36 24.23 -0.03 -10.58
C ILE A 36 23.34 1.19 -10.67
N TYR A 37 22.03 0.96 -10.81
CA TYR A 37 20.98 1.97 -10.90
C TYR A 37 20.00 1.80 -9.76
N PHE A 38 19.82 2.84 -8.95
CA PHE A 38 18.92 2.88 -7.79
C PHE A 38 17.60 3.56 -8.16
N LYS A 39 16.51 2.81 -8.29
CA LYS A 39 15.17 3.39 -8.38
C LYS A 39 14.74 3.86 -7.00
N CYS A 40 14.72 5.18 -6.79
CA CYS A 40 14.58 5.80 -5.46
C CYS A 40 13.13 5.81 -4.97
N GLU A 41 12.57 4.64 -4.64
CA GLU A 41 11.20 4.50 -4.13
C GLU A 41 11.02 5.01 -2.67
N ASN A 42 12.09 5.37 -1.97
CA ASN A 42 12.03 6.17 -0.75
C ASN A 42 11.46 7.58 -0.98
N PHE A 43 11.50 8.10 -2.22
CA PHE A 43 10.85 9.35 -2.62
C PHE A 43 9.42 9.14 -3.15
N GLN A 44 8.91 7.92 -3.13
CA GLN A 44 7.52 7.66 -3.49
C GLN A 44 6.58 8.15 -2.38
N LYS A 45 5.30 8.40 -2.72
CA LYS A 45 4.27 8.71 -1.73
C LYS A 45 4.25 7.64 -0.64
N THR A 46 4.08 8.06 0.61
CA THR A 46 4.25 7.23 1.82
C THR A 46 5.67 6.67 2.03
N GLY A 47 6.67 7.19 1.31
CA GLY A 47 8.08 6.81 1.49
C GLY A 47 8.43 5.40 1.01
N ALA A 48 7.59 4.75 0.17
CA ALA A 48 7.82 3.38 -0.24
C ALA A 48 7.11 2.99 -1.55
N PHE A 49 7.65 1.98 -2.23
CA PHE A 49 7.11 1.42 -3.48
C PHE A 49 5.68 0.89 -3.38
N LYS A 50 5.18 0.61 -2.17
CA LYS A 50 3.85 0.02 -1.93
C LYS A 50 2.70 0.83 -2.52
N MET A 51 2.87 2.14 -2.66
CA MET A 51 1.87 3.00 -3.30
C MET A 51 1.51 2.56 -4.72
N ARG A 52 2.46 2.01 -5.48
CA ARG A 52 2.24 1.53 -6.86
C ARG A 52 1.25 0.36 -6.90
N GLY A 53 1.55 -0.71 -6.15
CA GLY A 53 0.70 -1.90 -6.13
C GLY A 53 -0.67 -1.63 -5.53
N VAL A 54 -0.72 -0.87 -4.44
CA VAL A 54 -1.98 -0.49 -3.79
C VAL A 54 -2.87 0.35 -4.73
N ALA A 55 -2.31 1.39 -5.35
CA ALA A 55 -3.08 2.20 -6.30
C ALA A 55 -3.63 1.34 -7.46
N ASN A 56 -2.80 0.44 -8.01
CA ASN A 56 -3.26 -0.46 -9.06
C ASN A 56 -4.40 -1.37 -8.59
N ALA A 57 -4.30 -1.95 -7.40
CA ALA A 57 -5.30 -2.86 -6.85
C ALA A 57 -6.66 -2.13 -6.67
N ILE A 58 -6.67 -0.97 -6.01
CA ILE A 58 -7.93 -0.27 -5.73
C ILE A 58 -8.57 0.39 -6.97
N LEU A 59 -7.77 0.80 -7.96
CA LEU A 59 -8.30 1.37 -9.20
C LEU A 59 -8.99 0.32 -10.08
N LYS A 60 -8.68 -0.97 -9.90
CA LYS A 60 -9.31 -2.09 -10.61
C LYS A 60 -10.60 -2.59 -9.96
N LEU A 61 -10.94 -2.11 -8.77
CA LEU A 61 -12.17 -2.49 -8.09
C LEU A 61 -13.41 -1.97 -8.85
N SER A 62 -14.50 -2.73 -8.78
CA SER A 62 -15.81 -2.27 -9.24
C SER A 62 -16.32 -1.11 -8.38
N ASP A 63 -17.30 -0.37 -8.85
CA ASP A 63 -17.89 0.73 -8.07
C ASP A 63 -18.57 0.21 -6.80
N GLU A 64 -19.19 -0.96 -6.83
CA GLU A 64 -19.75 -1.62 -5.65
C GLU A 64 -18.64 -1.92 -4.62
N GLN A 65 -17.52 -2.51 -5.04
CA GLN A 65 -16.37 -2.79 -4.17
C GLN A 65 -15.79 -1.50 -3.57
N LYS A 66 -15.69 -0.42 -4.37
CA LYS A 66 -15.23 0.89 -3.88
C LYS A 66 -16.17 1.46 -2.84
N ASN A 67 -17.48 1.37 -3.05
CA ASN A 67 -18.48 1.87 -2.09
C ASN A 67 -18.42 1.16 -0.74
N ASN A 68 -18.15 -0.14 -0.74
CA ASN A 68 -17.98 -0.94 0.47
C ASN A 68 -16.64 -0.67 1.18
N GLY A 69 -15.65 -0.10 0.44
CA GLY A 69 -14.33 0.20 0.96
C GLY A 69 -13.35 -0.97 0.88
N VAL A 70 -12.18 -0.76 1.43
CA VAL A 70 -11.07 -1.73 1.39
C VAL A 70 -10.53 -2.01 2.79
N VAL A 71 -9.99 -3.20 3.00
CA VAL A 71 -9.40 -3.62 4.26
C VAL A 71 -8.05 -4.32 4.05
N THR A 72 -7.12 -4.14 4.96
CA THR A 72 -5.87 -4.90 5.02
C THR A 72 -5.37 -5.05 6.44
N HIS A 73 -4.54 -6.06 6.69
CA HIS A 73 -3.75 -6.16 7.92
C HIS A 73 -2.29 -5.81 7.62
N SER A 74 -1.84 -4.66 8.07
CA SER A 74 -0.45 -4.23 7.88
C SER A 74 -0.07 -3.10 8.83
N SER A 75 0.97 -3.33 9.62
CA SER A 75 1.58 -2.30 10.47
C SER A 75 2.70 -1.51 9.78
N GLY A 76 2.86 -1.67 8.47
CA GLY A 76 3.96 -1.06 7.71
C GLY A 76 3.49 -0.21 6.53
N ASN A 77 4.37 -0.12 5.53
CA ASN A 77 4.20 0.74 4.36
C ASN A 77 2.95 0.41 3.53
N HIS A 78 2.46 -0.84 3.56
CA HIS A 78 1.27 -1.24 2.81
C HIS A 78 0.00 -0.62 3.40
N GLY A 79 -0.17 -0.65 4.73
CA GLY A 79 -1.30 -0.01 5.41
C GLY A 79 -1.36 1.50 5.18
N GLN A 80 -0.20 2.17 5.26
CA GLN A 80 -0.09 3.60 4.98
C GLN A 80 -0.42 3.92 3.52
N ALA A 81 0.08 3.12 2.58
CA ALA A 81 -0.21 3.30 1.16
C ALA A 81 -1.70 3.10 0.85
N LEU A 82 -2.34 2.08 1.45
CA LEU A 82 -3.77 1.82 1.28
C LEU A 82 -4.61 2.99 1.83
N SER A 83 -4.27 3.50 3.00
CA SER A 83 -4.93 4.66 3.60
C SER A 83 -4.89 5.88 2.68
N LEU A 84 -3.69 6.24 2.18
CA LEU A 84 -3.53 7.40 1.30
C LEU A 84 -4.21 7.21 -0.05
N ALA A 85 -4.09 6.04 -0.67
CA ALA A 85 -4.69 5.77 -1.96
C ALA A 85 -6.22 5.77 -1.89
N ALA A 86 -6.80 5.14 -0.87
CA ALA A 86 -8.23 5.15 -0.62
C ALA A 86 -8.78 6.56 -0.39
N LYS A 87 -8.10 7.37 0.45
CA LYS A 87 -8.44 8.78 0.67
C LYS A 87 -8.48 9.58 -0.64
N LYS A 88 -7.53 9.34 -1.56
CA LYS A 88 -7.46 10.05 -2.84
C LYS A 88 -8.61 9.78 -3.79
N ILE A 89 -9.24 8.63 -3.68
CA ILE A 89 -10.40 8.24 -4.51
C ILE A 89 -11.73 8.29 -3.74
N GLY A 90 -11.70 8.75 -2.47
CA GLY A 90 -12.91 8.96 -1.67
C GLY A 90 -13.55 7.68 -1.11
N ILE A 91 -12.77 6.59 -0.93
CA ILE A 91 -13.29 5.34 -0.35
C ILE A 91 -12.76 5.10 1.06
N LYS A 92 -13.46 4.28 1.83
CA LYS A 92 -13.04 3.90 3.19
C LYS A 92 -11.88 2.89 3.14
N ALA A 93 -10.92 3.04 4.04
CA ALA A 93 -9.84 2.06 4.23
C ALA A 93 -9.76 1.65 5.70
N TYR A 94 -9.93 0.37 5.97
CA TYR A 94 -9.82 -0.25 7.29
C TYR A 94 -8.43 -0.89 7.41
N ILE A 95 -7.64 -0.43 8.37
CA ILE A 95 -6.26 -0.87 8.56
C ILE A 95 -6.13 -1.57 9.90
N ILE A 96 -5.95 -2.88 9.83
CA ILE A 96 -5.79 -3.73 11.01
C ILE A 96 -4.32 -3.75 11.42
N MET A 97 -4.07 -3.36 12.66
CA MET A 97 -2.74 -3.33 13.24
C MET A 97 -2.75 -3.96 14.63
N PRO A 98 -1.67 -4.63 15.04
CA PRO A 98 -1.58 -5.10 16.41
C PRO A 98 -1.53 -3.91 17.38
N PHE A 99 -2.12 -4.07 18.56
CA PHE A 99 -2.17 -3.00 19.56
C PHE A 99 -0.77 -2.53 19.98
N ASN A 100 0.24 -3.40 19.93
CA ASN A 100 1.65 -3.07 20.22
C ASN A 100 2.43 -2.50 19.02
N ALA A 101 1.76 -2.17 17.91
CA ALA A 101 2.42 -1.49 16.78
C ALA A 101 2.91 -0.10 17.22
N PRO A 102 4.07 0.37 16.73
CA PRO A 102 4.60 1.69 17.08
C PRO A 102 3.58 2.80 16.81
N GLU A 103 3.40 3.70 17.78
CA GLU A 103 2.42 4.80 17.69
C GLU A 103 2.65 5.69 16.48
N ILE A 104 3.90 5.91 16.07
CA ILE A 104 4.22 6.68 14.86
C ILE A 104 3.59 6.07 13.59
N LYS A 105 3.50 4.74 13.50
CA LYS A 105 2.88 4.04 12.37
C LYS A 105 1.36 4.11 12.43
N LYS A 106 0.79 4.00 13.63
CA LYS A 106 -0.66 4.20 13.85
C LYS A 106 -1.09 5.63 13.50
N ALA A 107 -0.32 6.61 13.96
CA ALA A 107 -0.54 8.02 13.64
C ALA A 107 -0.44 8.29 12.13
N ALA A 108 0.53 7.69 11.44
CA ALA A 108 0.67 7.81 9.99
C ALA A 108 -0.56 7.26 9.25
N VAL A 109 -1.07 6.08 9.62
CA VAL A 109 -2.29 5.51 9.05
C VAL A 109 -3.47 6.47 9.21
N LYS A 110 -3.69 6.99 10.43
CA LYS A 110 -4.76 7.96 10.74
C LYS A 110 -4.61 9.25 9.93
N SER A 111 -3.40 9.81 9.84
CA SER A 111 -3.13 11.04 9.08
C SER A 111 -3.41 10.89 7.59
N TYR A 112 -3.17 9.71 7.04
CA TYR A 112 -3.50 9.35 5.65
C TYR A 112 -4.98 9.00 5.45
N GLY A 113 -5.81 9.08 6.51
CA GLY A 113 -7.26 8.87 6.42
C GLY A 113 -7.71 7.41 6.58
N GLY A 114 -6.83 6.51 6.99
CA GLY A 114 -7.18 5.13 7.31
C GLY A 114 -7.90 5.02 8.66
N GLN A 115 -8.90 4.16 8.72
CA GLN A 115 -9.58 3.78 9.96
C GLN A 115 -8.78 2.65 10.62
N LEU A 116 -8.12 2.98 11.72
CA LEU A 116 -7.31 2.03 12.48
C LEU A 116 -8.20 1.08 13.29
N ILE A 117 -7.97 -0.22 13.15
CA ILE A 117 -8.59 -1.27 13.95
C ILE A 117 -7.47 -2.05 14.62
N GLU A 118 -7.48 -2.06 15.95
CA GLU A 118 -6.44 -2.72 16.73
C GLU A 118 -6.85 -4.17 17.04
N CYS A 119 -5.88 -5.06 17.06
CA CYS A 119 -6.07 -6.48 17.37
C CYS A 119 -4.87 -7.05 18.15
N GLU A 120 -4.97 -8.30 18.57
CA GLU A 120 -3.86 -9.04 19.18
C GLU A 120 -2.67 -9.18 18.24
N SER A 121 -1.45 -9.28 18.83
CA SER A 121 -0.18 -9.27 18.10
C SER A 121 0.18 -10.65 17.54
N ASN A 122 -0.77 -11.32 16.88
CA ASN A 122 -0.54 -12.59 16.17
C ASN A 122 -1.22 -12.57 14.79
N LEU A 123 -0.86 -13.51 13.93
CA LEU A 123 -1.39 -13.56 12.57
C LEU A 123 -2.88 -13.91 12.55
N ILE A 124 -3.30 -14.86 13.37
CA ILE A 124 -4.68 -15.33 13.43
C ILE A 124 -5.63 -14.16 13.77
N ALA A 125 -5.32 -13.40 14.82
CA ALA A 125 -6.15 -12.28 15.22
C ALA A 125 -6.23 -11.18 14.13
N ARG A 126 -5.14 -10.94 13.39
CA ARG A 126 -5.15 -9.99 12.26
C ARG A 126 -6.04 -10.46 11.12
N GLU A 127 -5.99 -11.75 10.79
CA GLU A 127 -6.82 -12.33 9.73
C GLU A 127 -8.30 -12.38 10.14
N GLU A 128 -8.60 -12.72 11.39
CA GLU A 128 -9.96 -12.70 11.94
C GLU A 128 -10.56 -11.30 11.96
N ALA A 129 -9.79 -10.31 12.42
CA ALA A 129 -10.23 -8.91 12.39
C ALA A 129 -10.49 -8.44 10.95
N ALA A 130 -9.63 -8.81 9.98
CA ALA A 130 -9.85 -8.50 8.57
C ALA A 130 -11.12 -9.18 8.05
N ARG A 131 -11.33 -10.45 8.34
CA ARG A 131 -12.52 -11.21 7.96
C ARG A 131 -13.80 -10.61 8.54
N THR A 132 -13.75 -10.14 9.79
CA THR A 132 -14.88 -9.46 10.42
C THR A 132 -15.30 -8.22 9.64
N ILE A 133 -14.33 -7.41 9.18
CA ILE A 133 -14.61 -6.23 8.37
C ILE A 133 -15.12 -6.59 6.97
N VAL A 134 -14.53 -7.61 6.35
CA VAL A 134 -15.05 -8.13 5.06
C VAL A 134 -16.52 -8.54 5.20
N ASN A 135 -16.85 -9.32 6.22
CA ASN A 135 -18.20 -9.84 6.41
C ASN A 135 -19.22 -8.76 6.82
N SER A 136 -18.82 -7.81 7.66
CA SER A 136 -19.75 -6.79 8.21
C SER A 136 -19.91 -5.56 7.32
N GLN A 137 -18.88 -5.18 6.57
CA GLN A 137 -18.87 -3.98 5.72
C GLN A 137 -18.87 -4.30 4.22
N GLY A 138 -18.69 -5.57 3.83
CA GLY A 138 -18.49 -5.97 2.43
C GLY A 138 -17.16 -5.47 1.84
N ALA A 139 -16.23 -5.02 2.68
CA ALA A 139 -14.98 -4.41 2.24
C ALA A 139 -14.09 -5.42 1.49
N THR A 140 -13.43 -4.95 0.44
CA THR A 140 -12.50 -5.79 -0.33
C THR A 140 -11.15 -5.88 0.38
N PHE A 141 -10.70 -7.11 0.63
CA PHE A 141 -9.38 -7.34 1.22
C PHE A 141 -8.27 -7.10 0.19
N ILE A 142 -7.36 -6.17 0.48
CA ILE A 142 -6.17 -5.89 -0.34
C ILE A 142 -4.96 -6.51 0.35
N HIS A 143 -4.46 -7.61 -0.23
CA HIS A 143 -3.37 -8.38 0.36
C HIS A 143 -2.04 -7.62 0.29
N PRO A 144 -1.18 -7.65 1.33
CA PRO A 144 0.10 -6.93 1.32
C PRO A 144 1.13 -7.45 0.31
N SER A 145 0.93 -8.66 -0.24
CA SER A 145 1.90 -9.31 -1.13
C SER A 145 1.31 -9.97 -2.39
N ASN A 146 0.02 -10.34 -2.37
CA ASN A 146 -0.63 -11.11 -3.44
C ASN A 146 -1.93 -10.42 -3.88
N ASN A 147 -1.85 -9.55 -4.87
CA ASN A 147 -3.00 -8.93 -5.56
C ASN A 147 -2.83 -9.05 -7.08
#